data_1dadc4463fdc20256488ca57f633c964
#
_entry.id   1dadc4463fdc20256488ca57f633c964
#
_cell.length_a   1.000
_cell.length_b   1.000
_cell.length_c   1.000
_cell.angle_alpha   90.00
_cell.angle_beta   90.00
_cell.angle_gamma   90.00
#
_symmetry.space_group_name_H-M   'P 1'
#
loop_
_entity.id
_entity.type
_entity.pdbx_description
1 polymer ?
#
loop_
_entity_poly.entity_id
_entity_poly.type
_entity_poly.pdbx_seq_one_letter_code
_entity_poly.pdbx_strand_id
1 'polypeptide(L)'
;MILVYIHGASATSESFNYIREHIGQQDIVINYDSRNGFEKNLADMKVQLEDVQDIFFISHSLGGIYALFLANELPDRVLGAVTLSTPYGGAEAADYAKYFLPFSRLMKDIGPSSWVMRQADKIKIQHPWTNVVTTKGQSPFIIEPNDGVVTIKSQKHHENIELIEIDYNHYEVVLSERVIKIIKERIKKIKK
;
A
#
# COMPACT_ATOMS: atom_id res chain seq x y z
N MET A 1 3.70 7.73 18.57
CA MET A 1 3.56 7.36 17.14
C MET A 1 4.18 6.00 16.95
N ILE A 2 3.39 5.06 16.48
CA ILE A 2 3.75 3.67 16.17
C ILE A 2 3.79 3.52 14.65
N LEU A 3 4.86 2.95 14.11
CA LEU A 3 4.94 2.64 12.69
C LEU A 3 4.24 1.31 12.42
N VAL A 4 3.28 1.30 11.50
CA VAL A 4 2.53 0.10 11.14
C VAL A 4 2.87 -0.28 9.71
N TYR A 5 3.48 -1.46 9.54
CA TYR A 5 3.90 -1.98 8.24
C TYR A 5 2.88 -2.98 7.70
N ILE A 6 2.46 -2.78 6.44
CA ILE A 6 1.52 -3.68 5.75
C ILE A 6 2.10 -4.07 4.39
N HIS A 7 2.46 -5.34 4.23
CA HIS A 7 3.09 -5.86 3.01
C HIS A 7 2.12 -5.98 1.82
N GLY A 8 2.66 -6.23 0.63
CA GLY A 8 1.89 -6.45 -0.59
C GLY A 8 1.30 -7.84 -0.71
N ALA A 9 0.57 -8.06 -1.80
CA ALA A 9 0.03 -9.36 -2.16
C ALA A 9 1.13 -10.41 -2.32
N SER A 10 0.91 -11.62 -1.81
CA SER A 10 1.83 -12.77 -1.88
C SER A 10 3.24 -12.48 -1.30
N ALA A 11 3.39 -11.41 -0.53
CA ALA A 11 4.58 -11.08 0.24
C ALA A 11 4.43 -11.49 1.71
N THR A 12 5.47 -11.27 2.49
CA THR A 12 5.48 -11.47 3.95
C THR A 12 5.96 -10.21 4.66
N SER A 13 5.83 -10.21 5.98
CA SER A 13 6.36 -9.15 6.85
C SER A 13 7.85 -8.87 6.65
N GLU A 14 8.62 -9.87 6.22
CA GLU A 14 10.06 -9.78 6.00
C GLU A 14 10.43 -8.81 4.86
N SER A 15 9.52 -8.49 3.95
CA SER A 15 9.75 -7.53 2.87
C SER A 15 10.13 -6.14 3.39
N PHE A 16 9.80 -5.82 4.64
CA PHE A 16 10.14 -4.54 5.27
C PHE A 16 11.38 -4.56 6.14
N ASN A 17 12.09 -5.68 6.30
CA ASN A 17 13.23 -5.79 7.21
C ASN A 17 14.26 -4.69 6.94
N TYR A 18 14.61 -4.46 5.68
CA TYR A 18 15.55 -3.41 5.30
C TYR A 18 15.10 -2.01 5.76
N ILE A 19 13.85 -1.64 5.52
CA ILE A 19 13.32 -0.33 5.94
C ILE A 19 13.28 -0.23 7.45
N ARG A 20 12.80 -1.26 8.14
CA ARG A 20 12.67 -1.31 9.61
C ARG A 20 14.01 -1.13 10.31
N GLU A 21 15.04 -1.83 9.86
CA GLU A 21 16.40 -1.73 10.37
C GLU A 21 16.95 -0.30 10.28
N HIS A 22 16.68 0.38 9.15
CA HIS A 22 17.18 1.73 8.90
C HIS A 22 16.34 2.84 9.55
N ILE A 23 15.08 2.59 9.85
CA ILE A 23 14.22 3.54 10.58
C ILE A 23 14.43 3.44 12.09
N GLY A 24 14.51 2.22 12.65
CA GLY A 24 14.86 1.98 14.05
C GLY A 24 13.89 2.60 15.05
N GLN A 25 12.58 2.59 14.78
CA GLN A 25 11.54 3.07 15.68
C GLN A 25 10.62 1.93 16.11
N GLN A 26 9.84 2.15 17.17
CA GLN A 26 8.83 1.20 17.61
C GLN A 26 7.82 0.95 16.48
N ASP A 27 7.59 -0.32 16.18
CA ASP A 27 6.75 -0.72 15.07
C ASP A 27 5.86 -1.95 15.37
N ILE A 28 4.87 -2.10 14.50
CA ILE A 28 4.02 -3.29 14.38
C ILE A 28 4.07 -3.71 12.91
N VAL A 29 4.29 -4.99 12.67
CA VAL A 29 4.20 -5.55 11.34
C VAL A 29 2.95 -6.40 11.24
N ILE A 30 2.02 -5.99 10.40
CA ILE A 30 0.77 -6.71 10.17
C ILE A 30 1.07 -8.01 9.41
N ASN A 31 0.65 -9.13 10.00
CA ASN A 31 0.70 -10.43 9.35
C ASN A 31 -0.67 -10.79 8.79
N TYR A 32 -0.73 -11.06 7.50
CA TYR A 32 -1.94 -11.51 6.82
C TYR A 32 -1.62 -12.39 5.62
N ASP A 33 -2.58 -13.20 5.20
CA ASP A 33 -2.51 -13.97 3.96
C ASP A 33 -3.45 -13.37 2.93
N SER A 34 -2.89 -12.81 1.85
CA SER A 34 -3.67 -12.17 0.78
C SER A 34 -4.71 -13.10 0.11
N ARG A 35 -4.59 -14.44 0.28
CA ARG A 35 -5.54 -15.42 -0.22
C ARG A 35 -6.85 -15.49 0.55
N ASN A 36 -6.92 -14.96 1.77
CA ASN A 36 -8.12 -15.00 2.62
C ASN A 36 -9.25 -14.06 2.14
N GLY A 37 -8.93 -13.13 1.21
CA GLY A 37 -9.84 -12.10 0.72
C GLY A 37 -9.75 -10.80 1.52
N PHE A 38 -10.16 -9.71 0.88
CA PHE A 38 -9.94 -8.35 1.39
C PHE A 38 -10.65 -8.10 2.72
N GLU A 39 -11.96 -8.37 2.78
CA GLU A 39 -12.79 -8.07 3.96
C GLU A 39 -12.33 -8.82 5.21
N LYS A 40 -12.02 -10.12 5.06
CA LYS A 40 -11.52 -10.91 6.18
C LYS A 40 -10.20 -10.36 6.71
N ASN A 41 -9.24 -10.10 5.82
CA ASN A 41 -7.95 -9.54 6.22
C ASN A 41 -8.10 -8.17 6.87
N LEU A 42 -8.98 -7.31 6.35
CA LEU A 42 -9.24 -5.99 6.94
C LEU A 42 -9.78 -6.12 8.38
N ALA A 43 -10.70 -7.05 8.61
CA ALA A 43 -11.22 -7.33 9.95
C ALA A 43 -10.12 -7.83 10.90
N ASP A 44 -9.30 -8.79 10.45
CA ASP A 44 -8.18 -9.34 11.23
C ASP A 44 -7.12 -8.25 11.55
N MET A 45 -6.86 -7.32 10.62
CA MET A 45 -5.95 -6.18 10.83
C MET A 45 -6.50 -5.19 11.87
N LYS A 46 -7.81 -4.94 11.90
CA LYS A 46 -8.43 -4.10 12.92
C LYS A 46 -8.24 -4.68 14.32
N VAL A 47 -8.37 -5.99 14.48
CA VAL A 47 -8.10 -6.66 15.74
C VAL A 47 -6.63 -6.49 16.17
N GLN A 48 -5.68 -6.65 15.22
CA GLN A 48 -4.26 -6.43 15.51
C GLN A 48 -3.93 -4.98 15.93
N LEU A 49 -4.80 -4.03 15.58
CA LEU A 49 -4.62 -2.61 15.88
C LEU A 49 -5.61 -2.08 16.95
N GLU A 50 -6.31 -2.96 17.68
CA GLU A 50 -7.41 -2.57 18.57
C GLU A 50 -6.99 -1.52 19.61
N ASP A 51 -5.83 -1.69 20.24
CA ASP A 51 -5.30 -0.79 21.27
C ASP A 51 -4.22 0.18 20.76
N VAL A 52 -4.00 0.25 19.44
CA VAL A 52 -2.90 1.06 18.87
C VAL A 52 -3.37 2.47 18.58
N GLN A 53 -2.65 3.45 19.08
CA GLN A 53 -2.86 4.88 18.87
C GLN A 53 -1.67 5.49 18.13
N ASP A 54 -1.86 6.71 17.58
CA ASP A 54 -0.80 7.45 16.90
C ASP A 54 -0.14 6.66 15.76
N ILE A 55 -0.95 6.05 14.90
CA ILE A 55 -0.54 5.17 13.82
C ILE A 55 0.04 5.97 12.65
N PHE A 56 1.22 5.58 12.18
CA PHE A 56 1.77 6.01 10.91
C PHE A 56 2.00 4.80 10.00
N PHE A 57 1.26 4.70 8.91
CA PHE A 57 1.36 3.56 8.01
C PHE A 57 2.58 3.65 7.08
N ILE A 58 3.27 2.53 6.92
CA ILE A 58 4.28 2.29 5.88
C ILE A 58 3.85 1.02 5.17
N SER A 59 3.41 1.12 3.94
CA SER A 59 2.77 0.00 3.26
C SER A 59 3.21 -0.12 1.81
N HIS A 60 3.13 -1.33 1.27
CA HIS A 60 3.55 -1.63 -0.09
C HIS A 60 2.40 -2.26 -0.88
N SER A 61 2.21 -1.80 -2.12
CA SER A 61 1.28 -2.42 -3.07
C SER A 61 -0.13 -2.55 -2.48
N LEU A 62 -0.72 -3.75 -2.43
CA LEU A 62 -2.02 -4.04 -1.80
C LEU A 62 -2.09 -3.55 -0.34
N GLY A 63 -0.98 -3.58 0.38
CA GLY A 63 -0.91 -3.07 1.75
C GLY A 63 -1.32 -1.60 1.87
N GLY A 64 -1.08 -0.79 0.83
CA GLY A 64 -1.50 0.60 0.79
C GLY A 64 -3.02 0.77 0.66
N ILE A 65 -3.70 -0.17 0.00
CA ILE A 65 -5.17 -0.18 -0.06
C ILE A 65 -5.74 -0.53 1.33
N TYR A 66 -5.17 -1.52 2.03
CA TYR A 66 -5.56 -1.80 3.43
C TYR A 66 -5.33 -0.59 4.34
N ALA A 67 -4.17 0.07 4.23
CA ALA A 67 -3.88 1.27 5.02
C ALA A 67 -4.92 2.38 4.79
N LEU A 68 -5.37 2.57 3.55
CA LEU A 68 -6.41 3.54 3.20
C LEU A 68 -7.75 3.23 3.89
N PHE A 69 -8.19 1.96 3.86
CA PHE A 69 -9.42 1.54 4.55
C PHE A 69 -9.29 1.67 6.07
N LEU A 70 -8.15 1.24 6.63
CA LEU A 70 -7.89 1.37 8.07
C LEU A 70 -7.89 2.83 8.52
N ALA A 71 -7.29 3.73 7.74
CA ALA A 71 -7.30 5.16 8.06
C ALA A 71 -8.72 5.76 8.01
N ASN A 72 -9.57 5.29 7.10
CA ASN A 72 -10.97 5.71 7.02
C ASN A 72 -11.81 5.21 8.19
N GLU A 73 -11.52 4.00 8.70
CA GLU A 73 -12.25 3.40 9.81
C GLU A 73 -11.71 3.82 11.20
N LEU A 74 -10.47 4.28 11.27
CA LEU A 74 -9.76 4.67 12.50
C LEU A 74 -9.23 6.12 12.41
N PRO A 75 -10.03 7.12 11.97
CA PRO A 75 -9.51 8.43 11.61
C PRO A 75 -8.79 9.13 12.77
N ASP A 76 -9.30 9.02 13.99
CA ASP A 76 -8.72 9.69 15.16
C ASP A 76 -7.40 9.05 15.65
N ARG A 77 -7.05 7.87 15.13
CA ARG A 77 -5.84 7.12 15.53
C ARG A 77 -4.73 7.17 14.51
N VAL A 78 -4.99 7.69 13.30
CA VAL A 78 -4.03 7.73 12.20
C VAL A 78 -3.42 9.11 12.09
N LEU A 79 -2.10 9.18 11.99
CA LEU A 79 -1.34 10.42 11.83
C LEU A 79 -0.93 10.67 10.37
N GLY A 80 -0.87 9.64 9.57
CA GLY A 80 -0.47 9.73 8.15
C GLY A 80 0.06 8.42 7.58
N ALA A 81 0.53 8.49 6.36
CA ALA A 81 1.11 7.33 5.68
C ALA A 81 2.18 7.67 4.64
N VAL A 82 3.09 6.72 4.43
CA VAL A 82 3.88 6.57 3.22
C VAL A 82 3.55 5.21 2.60
N THR A 83 3.02 5.23 1.41
CA THR A 83 2.70 4.03 0.64
C THR A 83 3.68 3.89 -0.53
N LEU A 84 4.02 2.67 -0.89
CA LEU A 84 5.01 2.34 -1.90
C LEU A 84 4.33 1.57 -3.03
N SER A 85 4.40 2.05 -4.25
CA SER A 85 3.85 1.39 -5.45
C SER A 85 2.38 0.96 -5.30
N THR A 86 1.59 1.71 -4.54
CA THR A 86 0.19 1.34 -4.26
C THR A 86 -0.71 1.64 -5.46
N PRO A 87 -1.43 0.62 -5.98
CA PRO A 87 -2.30 0.76 -7.15
C PRO A 87 -3.68 1.31 -6.75
N TYR A 88 -3.79 2.60 -6.48
CA TYR A 88 -5.05 3.23 -6.08
C TYR A 88 -6.15 3.16 -7.16
N GLY A 89 -5.77 3.02 -8.43
CA GLY A 89 -6.71 2.76 -9.53
C GLY A 89 -6.99 1.27 -9.77
N GLY A 90 -6.48 0.39 -8.92
CA GLY A 90 -6.54 -1.06 -9.09
C GLY A 90 -5.41 -1.61 -9.97
N ALA A 91 -5.28 -2.92 -9.97
CA ALA A 91 -4.32 -3.63 -10.81
C ALA A 91 -5.01 -4.06 -12.11
N GLU A 92 -4.75 -3.38 -13.21
CA GLU A 92 -5.38 -3.67 -14.51
C GLU A 92 -5.13 -5.11 -14.96
N ALA A 93 -3.93 -5.62 -14.73
CA ALA A 93 -3.60 -7.02 -15.00
C ALA A 93 -4.52 -8.01 -14.25
N ALA A 94 -5.08 -7.64 -13.11
CA ALA A 94 -6.01 -8.49 -12.36
C ALA A 94 -7.36 -8.66 -13.08
N ASP A 95 -7.84 -7.66 -13.81
CA ASP A 95 -9.06 -7.77 -14.58
C ASP A 95 -8.92 -8.76 -15.74
N TYR A 96 -7.72 -8.95 -16.27
CA TYR A 96 -7.43 -9.98 -17.26
C TYR A 96 -7.15 -11.33 -16.59
N ALA A 97 -6.38 -11.34 -15.51
CA ALA A 97 -5.99 -12.56 -14.80
C ALA A 97 -7.20 -13.31 -14.18
N LYS A 98 -8.27 -12.62 -13.82
CA LYS A 98 -9.50 -13.26 -13.28
C LYS A 98 -10.14 -14.27 -14.24
N TYR A 99 -9.93 -14.14 -15.56
CA TYR A 99 -10.42 -15.12 -16.55
C TYR A 99 -9.58 -16.40 -16.56
N PHE A 100 -8.30 -16.32 -16.21
CA PHE A 100 -7.37 -17.45 -16.16
C PHE A 100 -7.27 -18.05 -14.75
N LEU A 101 -7.56 -17.27 -13.74
CA LEU A 101 -7.52 -17.65 -12.31
C LEU A 101 -8.86 -17.30 -11.63
N PRO A 102 -9.99 -17.86 -12.05
CA PRO A 102 -11.32 -17.46 -11.60
C PRO A 102 -11.58 -17.71 -10.10
N PHE A 103 -10.78 -18.56 -9.48
CA PHE A 103 -10.87 -18.88 -8.05
C PHE A 103 -9.98 -17.99 -7.17
N SER A 104 -9.14 -17.13 -7.74
CA SER A 104 -8.30 -16.22 -6.96
C SER A 104 -9.15 -15.08 -6.39
N ARG A 105 -9.37 -15.09 -5.07
CA ARG A 105 -10.03 -14.00 -4.35
C ARG A 105 -9.26 -12.70 -4.53
N LEU A 106 -7.94 -12.77 -4.43
CA LEU A 106 -7.06 -11.61 -4.61
C LEU A 106 -7.33 -10.89 -5.94
N MET A 107 -7.38 -11.62 -7.07
CA MET A 107 -7.62 -11.01 -8.38
C MET A 107 -9.01 -10.37 -8.48
N LYS A 108 -10.01 -10.91 -7.77
CA LYS A 108 -11.35 -10.32 -7.70
C LYS A 108 -11.36 -9.03 -6.90
N ASP A 109 -10.53 -8.93 -5.86
CA ASP A 109 -10.51 -7.81 -4.92
C ASP A 109 -9.73 -6.61 -5.47
N ILE A 110 -8.66 -6.81 -6.25
CA ILE A 110 -7.75 -5.74 -6.69
C ILE A 110 -7.95 -5.27 -8.14
N GLY A 111 -8.86 -5.90 -8.91
CA GLY A 111 -9.20 -5.42 -10.25
C GLY A 111 -9.86 -4.03 -10.19
N PRO A 112 -9.62 -3.12 -11.16
CA PRO A 112 -10.19 -1.77 -11.18
C PRO A 112 -11.73 -1.75 -11.05
N SER A 113 -12.40 -2.76 -11.57
CA SER A 113 -13.86 -2.93 -11.50
C SER A 113 -14.36 -3.59 -10.22
N SER A 114 -13.48 -3.96 -9.29
CA SER A 114 -13.84 -4.62 -8.04
C SER A 114 -14.65 -3.73 -7.11
N TRP A 115 -15.38 -4.37 -6.19
CA TRP A 115 -16.07 -3.62 -5.12
C TRP A 115 -15.06 -2.87 -4.24
N VAL A 116 -13.95 -3.51 -3.88
CA VAL A 116 -12.89 -2.92 -3.05
C VAL A 116 -12.38 -1.63 -3.67
N MET A 117 -12.00 -1.66 -4.95
CA MET A 117 -11.46 -0.47 -5.61
C MET A 117 -12.50 0.65 -5.76
N ARG A 118 -13.76 0.31 -6.06
CA ARG A 118 -14.84 1.30 -6.08
C ARG A 118 -15.13 1.93 -4.70
N GLN A 119 -14.90 1.21 -3.59
CA GLN A 119 -14.98 1.83 -2.26
C GLN A 119 -13.73 2.65 -1.95
N ALA A 120 -12.53 2.16 -2.28
CA ALA A 120 -11.27 2.90 -2.12
C ALA A 120 -11.34 4.30 -2.76
N ASP A 121 -11.90 4.38 -3.97
CA ASP A 121 -12.05 5.63 -4.73
C ASP A 121 -12.96 6.68 -4.04
N LYS A 122 -13.84 6.25 -3.14
CA LYS A 122 -14.75 7.13 -2.39
C LYS A 122 -14.14 7.63 -1.07
N ILE A 123 -13.08 7.00 -0.59
CA ILE A 123 -12.44 7.37 0.68
C ILE A 123 -11.72 8.71 0.50
N LYS A 124 -12.07 9.67 1.35
CA LYS A 124 -11.38 10.96 1.40
C LYS A 124 -10.24 10.89 2.40
N ILE A 125 -9.02 11.07 1.92
CA ILE A 125 -7.84 11.09 2.79
C ILE A 125 -7.84 12.39 3.59
N GLN A 126 -7.81 12.25 4.92
CA GLN A 126 -7.87 13.36 5.89
C GLN A 126 -6.51 13.65 6.54
N HIS A 127 -5.53 12.77 6.33
CA HIS A 127 -4.21 12.83 6.94
C HIS A 127 -3.12 13.06 5.89
N PRO A 128 -1.92 13.56 6.29
CA PRO A 128 -0.77 13.60 5.40
C PRO A 128 -0.49 12.24 4.78
N TRP A 129 -0.55 12.15 3.46
CA TRP A 129 -0.43 10.90 2.72
C TRP A 129 0.51 11.05 1.54
N THR A 130 1.50 10.20 1.45
CA THR A 130 2.47 10.20 0.35
C THR A 130 2.48 8.84 -0.32
N ASN A 131 2.31 8.78 -1.64
CA ASN A 131 2.58 7.57 -2.43
C ASN A 131 3.90 7.72 -3.17
N VAL A 132 4.82 6.81 -2.94
CA VAL A 132 6.05 6.69 -3.72
C VAL A 132 5.71 5.89 -4.97
N VAL A 133 5.68 6.59 -6.09
CA VAL A 133 5.33 6.03 -7.40
C VAL A 133 6.58 5.45 -8.04
N THR A 134 6.56 4.17 -8.34
CA THR A 134 7.64 3.47 -9.04
C THR A 134 7.43 3.53 -10.55
N THR A 135 8.48 3.87 -11.28
CA THR A 135 8.38 4.17 -12.72
C THR A 135 9.17 3.23 -13.62
N LYS A 136 9.97 2.32 -13.04
CA LYS A 136 10.84 1.42 -13.77
C LYS A 136 10.29 0.01 -13.82
N GLY A 137 9.95 -0.47 -14.99
CA GLY A 137 9.52 -1.84 -15.18
C GLY A 137 8.93 -2.06 -16.56
N GLN A 138 8.81 -3.32 -16.91
CA GLN A 138 8.09 -3.76 -18.10
C GLN A 138 7.37 -5.06 -17.77
N SER A 139 6.10 -5.10 -18.10
CA SER A 139 5.29 -6.31 -17.99
C SER A 139 4.81 -6.70 -19.39
N PRO A 140 4.94 -7.97 -19.79
CA PRO A 140 4.41 -8.42 -21.08
C PRO A 140 2.88 -8.36 -21.16
N PHE A 141 2.21 -8.17 -20.02
CA PHE A 141 0.74 -8.12 -19.92
C PHE A 141 0.19 -6.70 -19.75
N ILE A 142 1.04 -5.68 -19.63
CA ILE A 142 0.65 -4.29 -19.40
C ILE A 142 1.31 -3.42 -20.48
N ILE A 143 0.50 -2.80 -21.33
CA ILE A 143 0.98 -1.94 -22.42
C ILE A 143 1.33 -0.54 -21.94
N GLU A 144 0.57 -0.02 -20.97
CA GLU A 144 0.82 1.30 -20.41
C GLU A 144 2.13 1.36 -19.59
N PRO A 145 2.74 2.55 -19.41
CA PRO A 145 3.89 2.71 -18.53
C PRO A 145 3.63 2.13 -17.14
N ASN A 146 4.52 1.25 -16.68
CA ASN A 146 4.32 0.47 -15.48
C ASN A 146 5.65 0.19 -14.75
N ASP A 147 5.56 -0.32 -13.53
CA ASP A 147 6.70 -0.68 -12.69
C ASP A 147 7.04 -2.19 -12.72
N GLY A 148 6.47 -2.90 -13.68
CA GLY A 148 6.55 -4.36 -13.82
C GLY A 148 5.32 -5.11 -13.30
N VAL A 149 4.47 -4.48 -12.48
CA VAL A 149 3.30 -5.09 -11.86
C VAL A 149 2.03 -4.23 -12.01
N VAL A 150 2.12 -2.92 -11.78
CA VAL A 150 1.00 -1.99 -11.85
C VAL A 150 1.35 -0.77 -12.70
N THR A 151 0.34 -0.14 -13.31
CA THR A 151 0.55 1.04 -14.13
C THR A 151 0.89 2.26 -13.28
N ILE A 152 1.70 3.17 -13.83
CA ILE A 152 2.00 4.47 -13.20
C ILE A 152 0.70 5.26 -13.01
N LYS A 153 -0.22 5.17 -13.97
CA LYS A 153 -1.54 5.81 -13.89
C LYS A 153 -2.34 5.32 -12.69
N SER A 154 -2.37 4.01 -12.45
CA SER A 154 -3.04 3.43 -11.28
C SER A 154 -2.43 3.91 -9.96
N GLN A 155 -1.10 3.99 -9.87
CA GLN A 155 -0.42 4.48 -8.68
C GLN A 155 -0.73 5.96 -8.38
N LYS A 156 -1.09 6.75 -9.39
CA LYS A 156 -1.39 8.19 -9.30
C LYS A 156 -2.89 8.50 -9.22
N HIS A 157 -3.74 7.49 -9.21
CA HIS A 157 -5.17 7.66 -9.42
C HIS A 157 -5.89 8.45 -8.32
N HIS A 158 -5.50 8.25 -7.05
CA HIS A 158 -6.24 8.82 -5.92
C HIS A 158 -5.91 10.30 -5.71
N GLU A 159 -6.95 11.12 -5.47
CA GLU A 159 -6.80 12.54 -5.16
C GLU A 159 -6.26 12.78 -3.74
N ASN A 160 -5.69 13.96 -3.51
CA ASN A 160 -5.16 14.41 -2.21
C ASN A 160 -4.03 13.54 -1.63
N ILE A 161 -3.29 12.84 -2.49
CA ILE A 161 -2.06 12.13 -2.15
C ILE A 161 -0.86 12.91 -2.71
N GLU A 162 0.15 13.16 -1.88
CA GLU A 162 1.43 13.65 -2.37
C GLU A 162 2.13 12.54 -3.15
N LEU A 163 2.52 12.80 -4.39
CA LEU A 163 3.16 11.82 -5.27
C LEU A 163 4.65 12.10 -5.38
N ILE A 164 5.48 11.08 -5.14
CA ILE A 164 6.94 11.15 -5.33
C ILE A 164 7.35 10.05 -6.29
N GLU A 165 7.79 10.42 -7.48
CA GLU A 165 8.27 9.46 -8.46
C GLU A 165 9.72 9.05 -8.19
N ILE A 166 9.99 7.75 -8.30
CA ILE A 166 11.33 7.19 -8.21
C ILE A 166 11.55 6.13 -9.28
N ASP A 167 12.77 6.06 -9.80
CA ASP A 167 13.16 5.12 -10.85
C ASP A 167 13.57 3.76 -10.26
N TYR A 168 12.57 3.06 -9.70
CA TYR A 168 12.66 1.70 -9.15
C TYR A 168 11.51 0.86 -9.69
N ASN A 169 11.68 -0.46 -9.70
CA ASN A 169 10.58 -1.38 -9.99
C ASN A 169 9.71 -1.65 -8.75
N HIS A 170 8.63 -2.40 -8.97
CA HIS A 170 7.64 -2.71 -7.94
C HIS A 170 8.20 -3.37 -6.68
N TYR A 171 9.25 -4.16 -6.81
CA TYR A 171 9.84 -4.93 -5.70
C TYR A 171 11.08 -4.27 -5.10
N GLU A 172 11.90 -3.59 -5.91
CA GLU A 172 13.11 -2.92 -5.45
C GLU A 172 12.82 -1.73 -4.52
N VAL A 173 11.64 -1.16 -4.61
CA VAL A 173 11.24 0.02 -3.84
C VAL A 173 11.41 -0.16 -2.33
N VAL A 174 11.16 -1.37 -1.80
CA VAL A 174 11.29 -1.66 -0.36
C VAL A 174 12.75 -1.80 0.11
N LEU A 175 13.72 -1.82 -0.82
CA LEU A 175 15.16 -1.88 -0.56
C LEU A 175 15.86 -0.52 -0.84
N SER A 176 15.10 0.54 -1.05
CA SER A 176 15.62 1.83 -1.50
C SER A 176 16.01 2.75 -0.35
N GLU A 177 17.27 3.20 -0.32
CA GLU A 177 17.73 4.26 0.60
C GLU A 177 16.94 5.57 0.41
N ARG A 178 16.53 5.87 -0.83
CA ARG A 178 15.73 7.06 -1.13
C ARG A 178 14.37 6.98 -0.44
N VAL A 179 13.74 5.79 -0.42
CA VAL A 179 12.49 5.54 0.31
C VAL A 179 12.69 5.76 1.80
N ILE A 180 13.77 5.27 2.39
CA ILE A 180 14.09 5.48 3.80
C ILE A 180 14.19 6.98 4.12
N LYS A 181 14.83 7.78 3.28
CA LYS A 181 14.91 9.25 3.45
C LYS A 181 13.52 9.88 3.39
N ILE A 182 12.69 9.50 2.42
CA ILE A 182 11.31 9.98 2.29
C ILE A 182 10.51 9.67 3.56
N ILE A 183 10.55 8.43 4.03
CA ILE A 183 9.83 8.03 5.25
C ILE A 183 10.28 8.86 6.45
N LYS A 184 11.60 9.00 6.67
CA LYS A 184 12.15 9.80 7.78
C LYS A 184 11.70 11.26 7.72
N GLU A 185 11.65 11.86 6.53
CA GLU A 185 11.18 13.23 6.32
C GLU A 185 9.69 13.36 6.67
N ARG A 186 8.84 12.41 6.28
CA ARG A 186 7.40 12.43 6.57
C ARG A 186 7.14 12.25 8.07
N ILE A 187 7.82 11.31 8.70
CA ILE A 187 7.77 11.12 10.16
C ILE A 187 8.16 12.41 10.91
N LYS A 188 9.21 13.10 10.46
CA LYS A 188 9.65 14.36 11.07
C LYS A 188 8.63 15.50 10.93
N LYS A 189 7.89 15.54 9.81
CA LYS A 189 6.83 16.53 9.60
C LYS A 189 5.63 16.33 10.53
N ILE A 190 5.30 15.09 10.87
CA ILE A 190 4.20 14.75 11.79
C ILE A 190 4.55 15.10 13.26
N LYS A 191 5.82 15.00 13.63
CA LYS A 191 6.29 15.27 15.00
C LYS A 191 6.43 16.77 15.33
N LYS A 192 6.26 17.65 14.34
CA LYS A 192 6.30 19.11 14.51
C LYS A 192 4.90 19.68 14.72
#